data_5e941d75f113165efe2d9a974d36f084
#
_entry.id   5e941d75f113165efe2d9a974d36f084
#
_cell.length_a   1.000
_cell.length_b   1.000
_cell.length_c   1.000
_cell.angle_alpha   90.00
_cell.angle_beta   90.00
_cell.angle_gamma   90.00
#
_symmetry.space_group_name_H-M   'P 1'
#
loop_
_entity.id
_entity.type
_entity.pdbx_description
1 polymer ?
#
loop_
_entity_poly.entity_id
_entity_poly.type
_entity_poly.pdbx_seq_one_letter_code
_entity_poly.pdbx_strand_id
1 'polypeptide(L)'
;MSSPYALHTEILNGIAVITIDLPGEPVNKFNRAVKDEFVVLFDRLERDLNVKAAVLLSGKKDSFIAGADIEEFLEIKSAAEAERLSHEGHLLLDRIEQHRTPLVMAIHGACMGGALELSLAAHYRIATDHPKTVLALPEVQIGLIPGAGGTQRLPRLIGVRAALDMILTGKSVRAKKAM
;
A
#
# COMPACT_ATOMS: atom_id res chain seq x y z
N MET A 1 -5.54 22.05 15.65
CA MET A 1 -5.97 20.66 15.93
C MET A 1 -5.55 19.83 14.74
N SER A 2 -4.82 18.74 14.94
CA SER A 2 -4.49 17.80 13.85
C SER A 2 -5.78 17.19 13.30
N SER A 3 -5.83 16.97 11.98
CA SER A 3 -6.94 16.25 11.35
C SER A 3 -7.11 14.87 11.97
N PRO A 4 -8.33 14.39 12.20
CA PRO A 4 -8.55 13.01 12.67
C PRO A 4 -8.32 11.97 11.57
N TYR A 5 -8.18 12.41 10.31
CA TYR A 5 -8.02 11.55 9.15
C TYR A 5 -6.55 11.30 8.84
N ALA A 6 -6.24 10.08 8.36
CA ALA A 6 -4.91 9.70 7.93
C ALA A 6 -4.59 10.19 6.49
N LEU A 7 -5.62 10.31 5.64
CA LEU A 7 -5.45 10.72 4.24
C LEU A 7 -5.79 12.20 4.06
N HIS A 8 -4.82 12.96 3.56
CA HIS A 8 -4.96 14.36 3.19
C HIS A 8 -4.80 14.50 1.69
N THR A 9 -5.73 15.20 1.02
CA THR A 9 -5.70 15.36 -0.43
C THR A 9 -5.73 16.84 -0.79
N GLU A 10 -4.77 17.25 -1.62
CA GLU A 10 -4.72 18.56 -2.27
C GLU A 10 -4.72 18.35 -3.78
N ILE A 11 -5.48 19.20 -4.52
CA ILE A 11 -5.51 19.12 -5.98
C ILE A 11 -4.70 20.29 -6.55
N LEU A 12 -3.58 19.96 -7.20
CA LEU A 12 -2.66 20.92 -7.81
C LEU A 12 -2.64 20.70 -9.34
N ASN A 13 -3.16 21.65 -10.10
CA ASN A 13 -3.17 21.59 -11.58
C ASN A 13 -3.77 20.29 -12.16
N GLY A 14 -4.80 19.76 -11.51
CA GLY A 14 -5.44 18.50 -11.92
C GLY A 14 -4.72 17.24 -11.43
N ILE A 15 -3.71 17.36 -10.56
CA ILE A 15 -3.05 16.24 -9.88
C ILE A 15 -3.53 16.19 -8.43
N ALA A 16 -4.12 15.06 -8.01
CA ALA A 16 -4.43 14.82 -6.62
C ALA A 16 -3.16 14.37 -5.89
N VAL A 17 -2.64 15.23 -5.03
CA VAL A 17 -1.53 14.90 -4.11
C VAL A 17 -2.13 14.38 -2.83
N ILE A 18 -1.94 13.09 -2.57
CA ILE A 18 -2.50 12.35 -1.44
C ILE A 18 -1.37 12.08 -0.47
N THR A 19 -1.46 12.65 0.73
CA THR A 19 -0.51 12.39 1.81
C THR A 19 -1.15 11.46 2.84
N ILE A 20 -0.51 10.30 3.09
CA ILE A 20 -0.87 9.46 4.23
C ILE A 20 -0.03 9.83 5.44
N ASP A 21 -0.70 10.24 6.52
CA ASP A 21 -0.06 10.58 7.80
C ASP A 21 -0.96 10.19 8.96
N LEU A 22 -0.82 8.94 9.43
CA LEU A 22 -1.65 8.39 10.50
C LEU A 22 -1.41 9.13 11.82
N PRO A 23 -2.43 9.82 12.38
CA PRO A 23 -2.27 10.66 13.56
C PRO A 23 -1.83 9.87 14.78
N GLY A 24 -0.86 10.42 15.53
CA GLY A 24 -0.38 9.82 16.79
C GLY A 24 0.52 8.59 16.63
N GLU A 25 0.70 8.09 15.40
CA GLU A 25 1.52 6.91 15.13
C GLU A 25 2.89 7.28 14.56
N PRO A 26 3.95 6.59 14.94
CA PRO A 26 5.30 6.86 14.42
C PRO A 26 5.46 6.44 12.95
N VAL A 27 4.62 5.51 12.47
CA VAL A 27 4.59 4.98 11.11
C VAL A 27 3.16 4.90 10.60
N ASN A 28 3.00 4.94 9.28
CA ASN A 28 1.72 4.62 8.66
C ASN A 28 1.52 3.10 8.64
N LYS A 29 0.31 2.67 8.94
CA LYS A 29 -0.13 1.27 8.85
C LYS A 29 -1.55 1.19 8.30
N PHE A 30 -1.91 0.09 7.68
CA PHE A 30 -3.27 -0.17 7.21
C PHE A 30 -4.08 -0.80 8.35
N ASN A 31 -4.84 0.03 9.06
CA ASN A 31 -5.95 -0.41 9.89
C ASN A 31 -7.27 -0.23 9.15
N ARG A 32 -8.36 -0.66 9.76
CA ARG A 32 -9.71 -0.56 9.17
C ARG A 32 -10.05 0.88 8.79
N ALA A 33 -9.80 1.85 9.67
CA ALA A 33 -10.12 3.26 9.41
C ALA A 33 -9.38 3.80 8.17
N VAL A 34 -8.09 3.49 8.02
CA VAL A 34 -7.30 3.88 6.84
C VAL A 34 -7.84 3.21 5.57
N LYS A 35 -8.24 1.93 5.63
CA LYS A 35 -8.85 1.23 4.48
C LYS A 35 -10.15 1.89 4.05
N ASP A 36 -11.02 2.26 5.02
CA ASP A 36 -12.27 2.96 4.75
C ASP A 36 -12.04 4.34 4.12
N GLU A 37 -11.03 5.08 4.61
CA GLU A 37 -10.63 6.36 4.01
C GLU A 37 -10.16 6.18 2.55
N PHE A 38 -9.42 5.10 2.23
CA PHE A 38 -9.05 4.79 0.85
C PHE A 38 -10.26 4.53 -0.04
N VAL A 39 -11.26 3.80 0.42
CA VAL A 39 -12.49 3.55 -0.34
C VAL A 39 -13.18 4.87 -0.68
N VAL A 40 -13.39 5.74 0.32
CA VAL A 40 -14.00 7.06 0.14
C VAL A 40 -13.18 7.95 -0.81
N LEU A 41 -11.84 7.92 -0.68
CA LEU A 41 -10.94 8.66 -1.55
C LEU A 41 -11.09 8.22 -3.01
N PHE A 42 -11.05 6.91 -3.29
CA PHE A 42 -11.18 6.41 -4.67
C PHE A 42 -12.57 6.68 -5.26
N ASP A 43 -13.63 6.61 -4.45
CA ASP A 43 -14.98 7.04 -4.86
C ASP A 43 -15.00 8.51 -5.31
N ARG A 44 -14.30 9.37 -4.58
CA ARG A 44 -14.19 10.80 -4.91
C ARG A 44 -13.38 11.03 -6.18
N LEU A 45 -12.22 10.39 -6.31
CA LEU A 45 -11.36 10.51 -7.49
C LEU A 45 -12.06 10.01 -8.76
N GLU A 46 -12.88 8.97 -8.64
CA GLU A 46 -13.63 8.43 -9.77
C GLU A 46 -14.68 9.40 -10.31
N ARG A 47 -15.29 10.20 -9.44
CA ARG A 47 -16.32 11.18 -9.79
C ARG A 47 -15.74 12.53 -10.27
N ASP A 48 -14.52 12.86 -9.85
CA ASP A 48 -13.92 14.16 -10.22
C ASP A 48 -13.19 14.08 -11.56
N LEU A 49 -13.86 14.54 -12.60
CA LEU A 49 -13.33 14.57 -13.98
C LEU A 49 -12.16 15.57 -14.18
N ASN A 50 -11.95 16.48 -13.23
CA ASN A 50 -10.84 17.44 -13.30
C ASN A 50 -9.53 16.82 -12.81
N VAL A 51 -9.59 15.71 -12.08
CA VAL A 51 -8.41 14.97 -11.63
C VAL A 51 -7.89 14.08 -12.75
N LYS A 52 -6.69 14.40 -13.24
CA LYS A 52 -6.02 13.70 -14.36
C LYS A 52 -5.08 12.62 -13.91
N ALA A 53 -4.51 12.74 -12.70
CA ALA A 53 -3.64 11.76 -12.07
C ALA A 53 -3.64 11.95 -10.55
N ALA A 54 -3.18 10.94 -9.82
CA ALA A 54 -3.02 11.00 -8.38
C ALA A 54 -1.60 10.54 -7.99
N VAL A 55 -1.05 11.11 -6.93
CA VAL A 55 0.22 10.71 -6.34
C VAL A 55 -0.02 10.43 -4.86
N LEU A 56 0.34 9.24 -4.39
CA LEU A 56 0.33 8.91 -2.96
C LEU A 56 1.75 8.98 -2.41
N LEU A 57 1.90 9.75 -1.35
CA LEU A 57 3.16 9.89 -0.60
C LEU A 57 2.90 9.80 0.91
N SER A 58 3.95 9.60 1.69
CA SER A 58 3.86 9.55 3.16
C SER A 58 4.26 10.88 3.79
N GLY A 59 3.54 11.30 4.83
CA GLY A 59 3.93 12.39 5.72
C GLY A 59 4.98 11.99 6.77
N LYS A 60 5.28 10.68 6.92
CA LYS A 60 6.29 10.19 7.86
C LYS A 60 7.70 10.34 7.28
N LYS A 61 8.67 10.72 8.12
CA LYS A 61 10.04 11.06 7.70
C LYS A 61 10.79 9.88 7.04
N ASP A 62 10.69 8.70 7.63
CA ASP A 62 11.55 7.54 7.30
C ASP A 62 10.75 6.29 6.92
N SER A 63 9.45 6.41 6.71
CA SER A 63 8.56 5.29 6.39
C SER A 63 7.51 5.69 5.38
N PHE A 64 7.29 4.87 4.39
CA PHE A 64 6.15 5.00 3.49
C PHE A 64 4.90 4.47 4.19
N ILE A 65 4.73 3.16 4.24
CA ILE A 65 3.70 2.46 5.00
C ILE A 65 4.30 1.14 5.48
N ALA A 66 4.19 0.84 6.77
CA ALA A 66 4.81 -0.32 7.40
C ALA A 66 4.07 -1.65 7.15
N GLY A 67 2.92 -1.61 6.48
CA GLY A 67 2.08 -2.77 6.21
C GLY A 67 0.73 -2.71 6.90
N ALA A 68 0.07 -3.85 7.04
CA ALA A 68 -1.17 -3.97 7.79
C ALA A 68 -0.93 -3.82 9.31
N ASP A 69 -1.95 -3.39 10.02
CA ASP A 69 -1.90 -3.38 11.48
C ASP A 69 -1.95 -4.82 12.00
N ILE A 70 -0.83 -5.28 12.58
CA ILE A 70 -0.70 -6.66 13.06
C ILE A 70 -1.68 -6.95 14.20
N GLU A 71 -2.05 -5.94 14.99
CA GLU A 71 -2.99 -6.11 16.09
C GLU A 71 -4.38 -6.52 15.59
N GLU A 72 -4.80 -6.04 14.41
CA GLU A 72 -6.07 -6.45 13.79
C GLU A 72 -6.11 -7.94 13.43
N PHE A 73 -4.95 -8.57 13.14
CA PHE A 73 -4.91 -10.02 12.88
C PHE A 73 -5.20 -10.85 14.12
N LEU A 74 -4.87 -10.35 15.32
CA LEU A 74 -5.17 -11.03 16.57
C LEU A 74 -6.67 -11.05 16.90
N GLU A 75 -7.44 -10.18 16.29
CA GLU A 75 -8.90 -10.11 16.45
C GLU A 75 -9.65 -11.10 15.56
N ILE A 76 -9.01 -11.69 14.55
CA ILE A 76 -9.63 -12.63 13.61
C ILE A 76 -9.93 -13.94 14.34
N LYS A 77 -11.21 -14.32 14.36
CA LYS A 77 -11.70 -15.48 15.15
C LYS A 77 -12.02 -16.72 14.30
N SER A 78 -12.01 -16.61 12.98
CA SER A 78 -12.33 -17.73 12.10
C SER A 78 -11.65 -17.65 10.75
N ALA A 79 -11.49 -18.80 10.08
CA ALA A 79 -10.98 -18.88 8.73
C ALA A 79 -11.87 -18.10 7.73
N ALA A 80 -13.19 -18.17 7.91
CA ALA A 80 -14.12 -17.43 7.06
C ALA A 80 -13.97 -15.90 7.19
N GLU A 81 -13.66 -15.41 8.38
CA GLU A 81 -13.37 -13.99 8.59
C GLU A 81 -12.06 -13.58 7.93
N ALA A 82 -11.01 -14.40 8.07
CA ALA A 82 -9.73 -14.17 7.40
C ALA A 82 -9.89 -14.14 5.87
N GLU A 83 -10.64 -15.10 5.31
CA GLU A 83 -10.95 -15.15 3.88
C GLU A 83 -11.68 -13.90 3.41
N ARG A 84 -12.71 -13.46 4.14
CA ARG A 84 -13.47 -12.25 3.83
C ARG A 84 -12.58 -11.00 3.81
N LEU A 85 -11.74 -10.82 4.84
CA LEU A 85 -10.83 -9.67 4.93
C LEU A 85 -9.79 -9.67 3.80
N SER A 86 -9.25 -10.83 3.44
CA SER A 86 -8.36 -10.97 2.29
C SER A 86 -9.08 -10.63 1.00
N HIS A 87 -10.30 -11.13 0.80
CA HIS A 87 -11.12 -10.84 -0.38
C HIS A 87 -11.44 -9.35 -0.52
N GLU A 88 -11.81 -8.68 0.57
CA GLU A 88 -12.03 -7.22 0.60
C GLU A 88 -10.75 -6.46 0.19
N GLY A 89 -9.58 -6.91 0.66
CA GLY A 89 -8.29 -6.39 0.23
C GLY A 89 -8.05 -6.56 -1.27
N HIS A 90 -8.34 -7.73 -1.82
CA HIS A 90 -8.26 -7.98 -3.27
C HIS A 90 -9.16 -7.04 -4.06
N LEU A 91 -10.44 -6.93 -3.68
CA LEU A 91 -11.40 -6.06 -4.37
C LEU A 91 -10.96 -4.59 -4.39
N LEU A 92 -10.43 -4.09 -3.27
CA LEU A 92 -9.91 -2.73 -3.21
C LEU A 92 -8.71 -2.54 -4.15
N LEU A 93 -7.75 -3.47 -4.13
CA LEU A 93 -6.55 -3.34 -4.98
C LEU A 93 -6.85 -3.57 -6.46
N ASP A 94 -7.78 -4.45 -6.81
CA ASP A 94 -8.25 -4.63 -8.18
C ASP A 94 -8.95 -3.37 -8.70
N ARG A 95 -9.74 -2.69 -7.85
CA ARG A 95 -10.34 -1.40 -8.17
C ARG A 95 -9.28 -0.32 -8.43
N ILE A 96 -8.22 -0.28 -7.64
CA ILE A 96 -7.10 0.65 -7.82
C ILE A 96 -6.38 0.38 -9.14
N GLU A 97 -6.09 -0.88 -9.45
CA GLU A 97 -5.41 -1.29 -10.67
C GLU A 97 -6.20 -0.92 -11.93
N GLN A 98 -7.54 -0.99 -11.85
CA GLN A 98 -8.46 -0.67 -12.95
C GLN A 98 -8.94 0.79 -12.95
N HIS A 99 -8.48 1.60 -11.99
CA HIS A 99 -8.97 2.96 -11.83
C HIS A 99 -8.56 3.83 -13.03
N ARG A 100 -9.51 4.61 -13.56
CA ARG A 100 -9.28 5.47 -14.73
C ARG A 100 -8.23 6.57 -14.49
N THR A 101 -8.12 7.04 -13.25
CA THR A 101 -7.14 8.07 -12.87
C THR A 101 -5.83 7.38 -12.50
N PRO A 102 -4.74 7.60 -13.26
CA PRO A 102 -3.46 6.98 -12.96
C PRO A 102 -2.99 7.33 -11.55
N LEU A 103 -2.62 6.31 -10.77
CA LEU A 103 -2.05 6.46 -9.44
C LEU A 103 -0.55 6.18 -9.47
N VAL A 104 0.23 7.11 -8.94
CA VAL A 104 1.67 7.00 -8.74
C VAL A 104 1.97 6.84 -7.27
N MET A 105 2.75 5.83 -6.90
CA MET A 105 3.26 5.64 -5.55
C MET A 105 4.63 6.31 -5.44
N ALA A 106 4.75 7.33 -4.59
CA ALA A 106 6.01 8.03 -4.31
C ALA A 106 6.62 7.48 -3.01
N ILE A 107 7.41 6.41 -3.15
CA ILE A 107 7.89 5.60 -2.04
C ILE A 107 9.18 6.18 -1.46
N HIS A 108 9.19 6.43 -0.15
CA HIS A 108 10.41 6.68 0.62
C HIS A 108 10.37 5.91 1.93
N GLY A 109 11.53 5.46 2.41
CA GLY A 109 11.58 4.62 3.61
C GLY A 109 10.95 3.23 3.43
N ALA A 110 10.42 2.67 4.50
CA ALA A 110 9.88 1.31 4.50
C ALA A 110 8.52 1.21 3.78
N CYS A 111 8.42 0.27 2.83
CA CYS A 111 7.20 -0.11 2.12
C CYS A 111 7.04 -1.63 2.25
N MET A 112 6.24 -2.08 3.23
CA MET A 112 6.20 -3.46 3.68
C MET A 112 4.82 -4.09 3.53
N GLY A 113 4.76 -5.38 3.20
CA GLY A 113 3.54 -6.17 3.21
C GLY A 113 2.42 -5.55 2.36
N GLY A 114 1.25 -5.35 2.93
CA GLY A 114 0.11 -4.72 2.27
C GLY A 114 0.42 -3.37 1.61
N ALA A 115 1.43 -2.63 2.08
CA ALA A 115 1.87 -1.40 1.42
C ALA A 115 2.58 -1.67 0.08
N LEU A 116 3.38 -2.72 0.02
CA LEU A 116 3.95 -3.16 -1.25
C LEU A 116 2.85 -3.73 -2.16
N GLU A 117 1.88 -4.47 -1.62
CA GLU A 117 0.74 -4.98 -2.39
C GLU A 117 -0.08 -3.84 -3.01
N LEU A 118 -0.38 -2.78 -2.23
CA LEU A 118 -1.01 -1.55 -2.75
C LEU A 118 -0.14 -0.90 -3.82
N SER A 119 1.17 -0.81 -3.58
CA SER A 119 2.09 -0.22 -4.55
C SER A 119 2.16 -1.01 -5.85
N LEU A 120 2.03 -2.34 -5.79
CA LEU A 120 1.99 -3.22 -6.96
C LEU A 120 0.69 -3.04 -7.78
N ALA A 121 -0.43 -2.72 -7.13
CA ALA A 121 -1.70 -2.43 -7.78
C ALA A 121 -1.75 -1.03 -8.42
N ALA A 122 -0.89 -0.10 -7.98
CA ALA A 122 -0.82 1.23 -8.58
C ALA A 122 -0.23 1.19 -10.00
N HIS A 123 -0.55 2.21 -10.82
CA HIS A 123 -0.11 2.31 -12.20
C HIS A 123 1.40 2.50 -12.32
N TYR A 124 1.97 3.38 -11.47
CA TYR A 124 3.41 3.67 -11.47
C TYR A 124 3.96 3.72 -10.05
N ARG A 125 5.24 3.41 -9.92
CA ARG A 125 6.02 3.45 -8.68
C ARG A 125 7.30 4.21 -8.93
N ILE A 126 7.58 5.19 -8.07
CA ILE A 126 8.89 5.84 -7.96
C ILE A 126 9.37 5.64 -6.53
N ALA A 127 10.65 5.45 -6.36
CA ALA A 127 11.24 5.24 -5.04
C ALA A 127 12.53 6.04 -4.88
N THR A 128 12.77 6.56 -3.68
CA THR A 128 14.02 7.26 -3.39
C THR A 128 15.16 6.25 -3.27
N ASP A 129 16.37 6.61 -3.75
CA ASP A 129 17.61 5.83 -3.54
C ASP A 129 18.22 6.11 -2.15
N HIS A 130 17.36 6.16 -1.12
CA HIS A 130 17.83 6.35 0.25
C HIS A 130 18.02 4.97 0.93
N PRO A 131 19.05 4.80 1.80
CA PRO A 131 19.32 3.50 2.45
C PRO A 131 18.15 2.92 3.25
N LYS A 132 17.25 3.77 3.75
CA LYS A 132 16.05 3.35 4.48
C LYS A 132 14.88 2.94 3.54
N THR A 133 14.99 3.22 2.24
CA THR A 133 13.97 2.82 1.27
C THR A 133 14.13 1.36 0.92
N VAL A 134 13.24 0.55 1.48
CA VAL A 134 13.22 -0.90 1.36
C VAL A 134 11.81 -1.39 1.06
N LEU A 135 11.74 -2.43 0.24
CA LEU A 135 10.50 -3.06 -0.23
C LEU A 135 10.51 -4.51 0.23
N ALA A 136 9.43 -5.01 0.83
CA ALA A 136 9.35 -6.40 1.25
C ALA A 136 7.91 -6.92 1.30
N LEU A 137 7.76 -8.25 1.21
CA LEU A 137 6.58 -9.00 1.61
C LEU A 137 6.97 -9.90 2.79
N PRO A 138 6.99 -9.37 4.04
CA PRO A 138 7.53 -10.06 5.19
C PRO A 138 6.50 -10.96 5.91
N GLU A 139 5.33 -11.21 5.33
CA GLU A 139 4.21 -11.93 5.93
C GLU A 139 4.60 -13.30 6.48
N VAL A 140 5.52 -14.02 5.81
CA VAL A 140 6.02 -15.33 6.25
C VAL A 140 6.69 -15.27 7.62
N GLN A 141 7.27 -14.12 8.00
CA GLN A 141 7.93 -13.95 9.30
C GLN A 141 6.94 -13.94 10.47
N ILE A 142 5.66 -13.76 10.20
CA ILE A 142 4.57 -13.83 11.18
C ILE A 142 3.59 -14.98 10.88
N GLY A 143 4.03 -15.97 10.07
CA GLY A 143 3.24 -17.16 9.76
C GLY A 143 2.10 -16.95 8.77
N LEU A 144 2.13 -15.86 7.99
CA LEU A 144 1.13 -15.53 6.96
C LEU A 144 1.74 -15.59 5.56
N ILE A 145 0.88 -15.39 4.56
CA ILE A 145 1.26 -15.12 3.17
C ILE A 145 0.71 -13.75 2.76
N PRO A 146 1.26 -13.09 1.72
CA PRO A 146 0.68 -11.84 1.21
C PRO A 146 -0.79 -12.04 0.81
N GLY A 147 -1.69 -11.31 1.47
CA GLY A 147 -3.12 -11.57 1.46
C GLY A 147 -3.94 -10.66 0.55
N ALA A 148 -3.33 -9.64 -0.09
CA ALA A 148 -4.03 -8.68 -0.96
C ALA A 148 -3.55 -8.71 -2.43
N GLY A 149 -2.97 -9.82 -2.87
CA GLY A 149 -2.59 -10.06 -4.27
C GLY A 149 -1.12 -9.91 -4.58
N GLY A 150 -0.25 -9.73 -3.58
CA GLY A 150 1.20 -9.71 -3.75
C GLY A 150 1.74 -10.98 -4.39
N THR A 151 1.15 -12.13 -4.04
CA THR A 151 1.48 -13.44 -4.65
C THR A 151 1.15 -13.51 -6.15
N GLN A 152 0.34 -12.61 -6.67
CA GLN A 152 -0.08 -12.54 -8.06
C GLN A 152 0.61 -11.41 -8.83
N ARG A 153 0.68 -10.21 -8.25
CA ARG A 153 1.23 -9.02 -8.92
C ARG A 153 2.74 -9.03 -8.96
N LEU A 154 3.39 -9.41 -7.86
CA LEU A 154 4.86 -9.40 -7.79
C LEU A 154 5.51 -10.35 -8.82
N PRO A 155 5.09 -11.65 -8.96
CA PRO A 155 5.66 -12.55 -9.95
C PRO A 155 5.47 -12.08 -11.41
N ARG A 156 4.37 -11.39 -11.70
CA ARG A 156 4.11 -10.82 -13.02
C ARG A 156 5.04 -9.66 -13.36
N LEU A 157 5.47 -8.93 -12.33
CA LEU A 157 6.34 -7.76 -12.48
C LEU A 157 7.83 -8.14 -12.55
N ILE A 158 8.31 -9.01 -11.64
CA ILE A 158 9.76 -9.29 -11.49
C ILE A 158 10.16 -10.74 -11.80
N GLY A 159 9.21 -11.56 -12.27
CA GLY A 159 9.41 -12.99 -12.53
C GLY A 159 9.25 -13.85 -11.27
N VAL A 160 8.86 -15.12 -11.50
CA VAL A 160 8.48 -16.07 -10.44
C VAL A 160 9.64 -16.32 -9.46
N ARG A 161 10.86 -16.51 -9.95
CA ARG A 161 12.03 -16.84 -9.11
C ARG A 161 12.33 -15.73 -8.09
N ALA A 162 12.38 -14.50 -8.53
CA ALA A 162 12.67 -13.35 -7.66
C ALA A 162 11.52 -13.08 -6.68
N ALA A 163 10.28 -13.25 -7.13
CA ALA A 163 9.10 -13.10 -6.30
C ALA A 163 9.03 -14.16 -5.19
N LEU A 164 9.26 -15.43 -5.53
CA LEU A 164 9.31 -16.52 -4.54
C LEU A 164 10.38 -16.28 -3.47
N ASP A 165 11.56 -15.79 -3.88
CA ASP A 165 12.62 -15.47 -2.94
C ASP A 165 12.19 -14.37 -1.95
N MET A 166 11.48 -13.34 -2.39
CA MET A 166 10.92 -12.31 -1.49
C MET A 166 9.79 -12.84 -0.62
N ILE A 167 8.84 -13.58 -1.18
CA ILE A 167 7.63 -14.06 -0.49
C ILE A 167 7.99 -15.14 0.55
N LEU A 168 8.83 -16.11 0.19
CA LEU A 168 9.14 -17.26 1.06
C LEU A 168 10.17 -16.93 2.14
N THR A 169 10.94 -15.85 1.99
CA THR A 169 11.95 -15.45 2.97
C THR A 169 11.61 -14.18 3.74
N GLY A 170 10.66 -13.38 3.23
CA GLY A 170 10.32 -12.07 3.78
C GLY A 170 11.45 -11.05 3.69
N LYS A 171 12.48 -11.31 2.87
CA LYS A 171 13.63 -10.42 2.78
C LYS A 171 13.27 -9.09 2.12
N SER A 172 13.89 -8.03 2.60
CA SER A 172 13.76 -6.71 2.02
C SER A 172 14.70 -6.50 0.83
N VAL A 173 14.25 -5.72 -0.14
CA VAL A 173 15.02 -5.30 -1.31
C VAL A 173 15.13 -3.78 -1.29
N ARG A 174 16.33 -3.24 -1.50
CA ARG A 174 16.54 -1.79 -1.65
C ARG A 174 16.03 -1.29 -3.00
N ALA A 175 15.58 -0.04 -3.05
CA ALA A 175 15.04 0.57 -4.28
C ALA A 175 15.99 0.40 -5.48
N LYS A 176 17.29 0.63 -5.31
CA LYS A 176 18.30 0.45 -6.36
C LYS A 176 18.36 -0.95 -6.99
N LYS A 177 17.93 -1.98 -6.25
CA LYS A 177 17.87 -3.36 -6.74
C LYS A 177 16.50 -3.71 -7.32
N ALA A 178 15.48 -2.90 -7.00
CA ALA A 178 14.10 -3.09 -7.46
C ALA A 178 13.81 -2.39 -8.81
N MET A 179 14.76 -1.60 -9.30
CA MET A 179 14.77 -1.04 -10.65
C MET A 179 15.32 -2.09 -11.63
#